data_5c09dfaa19d8ef837cf6d2021781c6de
#
_entry.id   5c09dfaa19d8ef837cf6d2021781c6de
#
_cell.length_a   1.000
_cell.length_b   1.000
_cell.length_c   1.000
_cell.angle_alpha   90.00
_cell.angle_beta   90.00
_cell.angle_gamma   90.00
#
_symmetry.space_group_name_H-M   'P 1'
#
loop_
_entity.id
_entity.type
_entity.pdbx_description
1 polymer ?
#
loop_
_entity_poly.entity_id
_entity_poly.type
_entity_poly.pdbx_seq_one_letter_code
_entity_poly.pdbx_strand_id
1 'polypeptide(L)'
;MKEFICNLIQKMGTFFNPKHEKQVQVEKANGNTRKLQRFLLERFDFRYNLLTGVTEYRPKSVTNTPFSPIDERNMNGMIVDARLKGIACWNSMVPTLVLSDKVESYHPFHLYMSELPEWDGTDRVTPLLSRVSNDSLWLRGGRYWLRALTAQWLGLDRTHANTLVPVLVSSEQGLGKSTFCRSLLPDSLRAYYLDNLNLSPSSSPEK
;
A
#
# COMPACT_ATOMS: atom_id res chain seq x y z
N MET A 1 -32.07 20.34 60.15
CA MET A 1 -31.98 18.92 59.74
C MET A 1 -32.44 18.68 58.29
N LYS A 2 -33.60 19.21 57.89
CA LYS A 2 -34.08 19.07 56.48
C LYS A 2 -33.16 19.73 55.42
N GLU A 3 -32.62 20.90 55.66
CA GLU A 3 -31.69 21.57 54.72
C GLU A 3 -30.35 20.85 54.56
N PHE A 4 -29.85 20.21 55.63
CA PHE A 4 -28.63 19.43 55.57
C PHE A 4 -28.77 18.18 54.71
N ILE A 5 -29.95 17.51 54.81
CA ILE A 5 -30.28 16.33 54.01
C ILE A 5 -30.49 16.71 52.52
N CYS A 6 -31.18 17.82 52.22
CA CYS A 6 -31.32 18.32 50.86
C CYS A 6 -29.99 18.67 50.22
N ASN A 7 -29.07 19.34 50.94
CA ASN A 7 -27.73 19.63 50.42
C ASN A 7 -26.85 18.37 50.20
N LEU A 8 -27.04 17.35 51.05
CA LEU A 8 -26.36 16.06 50.89
C LEU A 8 -26.86 15.31 49.66
N ILE A 9 -28.18 15.28 49.44
CA ILE A 9 -28.78 14.64 48.27
C ILE A 9 -28.42 15.39 46.98
N GLN A 10 -28.36 16.73 47.00
CA GLN A 10 -27.91 17.52 45.86
C GLN A 10 -26.43 17.30 45.54
N LYS A 11 -25.56 17.17 46.53
CA LYS A 11 -24.15 16.80 46.32
C LYS A 11 -23.96 15.34 45.85
N MET A 12 -24.78 14.42 46.30
CA MET A 12 -24.78 13.02 45.82
C MET A 12 -25.32 12.90 44.40
N GLY A 13 -26.29 13.73 44.00
CA GLY A 13 -26.86 13.74 42.64
C GLY A 13 -25.88 14.26 41.56
N THR A 14 -24.87 15.06 41.96
CA THR A 14 -23.83 15.53 41.05
C THR A 14 -22.72 14.50 40.81
N PHE A 15 -22.62 13.46 41.67
CA PHE A 15 -21.62 12.37 41.48
C PHE A 15 -22.07 11.28 40.53
N PHE A 16 -23.37 11.15 40.21
CA PHE A 16 -23.91 10.18 39.28
C PHE A 16 -24.55 10.89 38.05
N ASN A 17 -23.74 11.59 37.25
CA ASN A 17 -24.23 12.10 35.98
C ASN A 17 -23.73 11.15 34.86
N PRO A 18 -24.60 10.31 34.28
CA PRO A 18 -24.23 9.35 33.24
C PRO A 18 -23.67 10.04 31.96
N LYS A 19 -23.98 11.33 31.77
CA LYS A 19 -23.37 12.13 30.71
C LYS A 19 -21.90 12.47 30.99
N HIS A 20 -21.55 12.74 32.25
CA HIS A 20 -20.15 13.04 32.63
C HIS A 20 -19.28 11.79 32.58
N GLU A 21 -19.78 10.63 33.02
CA GLU A 21 -19.06 9.36 32.90
C GLU A 21 -18.82 8.97 31.43
N LYS A 22 -19.81 9.14 30.56
CA LYS A 22 -19.64 8.92 29.11
C LYS A 22 -18.61 9.85 28.51
N GLN A 23 -18.59 11.13 28.85
CA GLN A 23 -17.57 12.06 28.38
C GLN A 23 -16.17 11.68 28.85
N VAL A 24 -15.99 11.35 30.12
CA VAL A 24 -14.69 10.91 30.68
C VAL A 24 -14.22 9.61 30.03
N GLN A 25 -15.13 8.67 29.73
CA GLN A 25 -14.77 7.44 29.03
C GLN A 25 -14.38 7.69 27.59
N VAL A 26 -15.06 8.59 26.87
CA VAL A 26 -14.72 8.99 25.50
C VAL A 26 -13.36 9.70 25.46
N GLU A 27 -13.09 10.60 26.39
CA GLU A 27 -11.79 11.28 26.48
C GLU A 27 -10.63 10.32 26.78
N LYS A 28 -10.85 9.36 27.70
CA LYS A 28 -9.86 8.30 27.97
C LYS A 28 -9.65 7.39 26.75
N ALA A 29 -10.70 7.01 26.03
CA ALA A 29 -10.60 6.20 24.82
C ALA A 29 -9.83 6.95 23.73
N ASN A 30 -10.12 8.24 23.51
CA ASN A 30 -9.39 9.10 22.59
C ASN A 30 -7.91 9.25 22.98
N GLY A 31 -7.62 9.38 24.28
CA GLY A 31 -6.27 9.42 24.80
C GLY A 31 -5.47 8.14 24.53
N ASN A 32 -6.09 6.99 24.71
CA ASN A 32 -5.46 5.70 24.43
C ASN A 32 -5.23 5.47 22.93
N THR A 33 -6.17 5.84 22.08
CA THR A 33 -6.02 5.76 20.62
C THR A 33 -4.84 6.61 20.12
N ARG A 34 -4.70 7.85 20.62
CA ARG A 34 -3.57 8.71 20.26
C ARG A 34 -2.22 8.16 20.77
N LYS A 35 -2.20 7.58 21.98
CA LYS A 35 -0.99 6.93 22.52
C LYS A 35 -0.58 5.72 21.68
N LEU A 36 -1.53 4.89 21.30
CA LEU A 36 -1.30 3.72 20.45
C LEU A 36 -0.81 4.15 19.06
N GLN A 37 -1.46 5.13 18.45
CA GLN A 37 -1.05 5.66 17.15
C GLN A 37 0.39 6.18 17.17
N ARG A 38 0.75 6.97 18.18
CA ARG A 38 2.13 7.45 18.37
C ARG A 38 3.10 6.30 18.51
N PHE A 39 2.80 5.34 19.38
CA PHE A 39 3.61 4.14 19.60
C PHE A 39 3.87 3.36 18.32
N LEU A 40 2.84 3.17 17.47
CA LEU A 40 2.97 2.48 16.20
C LEU A 40 3.83 3.28 15.22
N LEU A 41 3.58 4.58 15.07
CA LEU A 41 4.31 5.45 14.14
C LEU A 41 5.76 5.70 14.55
N GLU A 42 6.12 5.61 15.84
CA GLU A 42 7.50 5.65 16.30
C GLU A 42 8.30 4.42 15.92
N ARG A 43 7.65 3.26 15.78
CA ARG A 43 8.29 1.97 15.54
C ARG A 43 8.19 1.44 14.14
N PHE A 44 7.15 1.83 13.42
CA PHE A 44 6.83 1.31 12.10
C PHE A 44 6.49 2.43 11.12
N ASP A 45 6.87 2.21 9.87
CA ASP A 45 6.28 2.92 8.75
C ASP A 45 5.15 2.07 8.17
N PHE A 46 4.06 2.71 7.77
CA PHE A 46 2.92 2.08 7.10
C PHE A 46 2.63 2.79 5.80
N ARG A 47 2.18 2.03 4.81
CA ARG A 47 1.66 2.57 3.54
C ARG A 47 0.62 1.62 2.96
N TYR A 48 -0.35 2.15 2.25
CA TYR A 48 -1.38 1.36 1.58
C TYR A 48 -1.08 1.26 0.09
N ASN A 49 -0.92 0.04 -0.41
CA ASN A 49 -0.62 -0.23 -1.80
C ASN A 49 -1.90 -0.23 -2.62
N LEU A 50 -2.10 0.79 -3.47
CA LEU A 50 -3.29 0.95 -4.31
C LEU A 50 -3.47 -0.16 -5.35
N LEU A 51 -2.40 -0.83 -5.75
CA LEU A 51 -2.45 -1.86 -6.78
C LEU A 51 -2.85 -3.22 -6.21
N THR A 52 -2.35 -3.55 -5.01
CA THR A 52 -2.66 -4.84 -4.35
C THR A 52 -3.81 -4.75 -3.37
N GLY A 53 -4.21 -3.54 -2.97
CA GLY A 53 -5.25 -3.32 -1.97
C GLY A 53 -4.83 -3.74 -0.56
N VAL A 54 -3.53 -3.77 -0.27
CA VAL A 54 -2.98 -4.26 1.00
C VAL A 54 -2.18 -3.17 1.69
N THR A 55 -2.32 -3.08 3.02
CA THR A 55 -1.42 -2.27 3.83
C THR A 55 -0.08 -2.98 3.99
N GLU A 56 0.99 -2.26 3.74
CA GLU A 56 2.36 -2.69 3.95
C GLU A 56 2.98 -1.95 5.13
N TYR A 57 3.92 -2.61 5.79
CA TYR A 57 4.65 -2.01 6.91
C TYR A 57 6.14 -2.37 6.86
N ARG A 58 6.95 -1.58 7.56
CA ARG A 58 8.34 -1.91 7.88
C ARG A 58 8.71 -1.42 9.27
N PRO A 59 9.54 -2.17 10.03
CA PRO A 59 10.10 -1.70 11.29
C PRO A 59 11.15 -0.60 11.03
N LYS A 60 11.10 0.48 11.81
CA LYS A 60 12.09 1.57 11.76
C LYS A 60 13.41 1.22 12.45
N SER A 61 13.40 0.18 13.28
CA SER A 61 14.58 -0.25 14.05
C SER A 61 15.68 -0.86 13.19
N VAL A 62 15.36 -1.30 11.97
CA VAL A 62 16.31 -1.92 11.05
C VAL A 62 16.40 -1.07 9.79
N THR A 63 17.61 -0.54 9.55
CA THR A 63 17.88 0.26 8.36
C THR A 63 17.74 -0.58 7.08
N ASN A 64 17.16 -0.01 6.03
CA ASN A 64 16.95 -0.65 4.72
C ASN A 64 16.04 -1.89 4.72
N THR A 65 15.16 -2.05 5.72
CA THR A 65 14.15 -3.10 5.66
C THR A 65 13.12 -2.77 4.58
N PRO A 66 12.84 -3.69 3.63
CA PRO A 66 11.80 -3.49 2.65
C PRO A 66 10.42 -3.49 3.32
N PHE A 67 9.47 -2.83 2.68
CA PHE A 67 8.06 -2.95 3.08
C PHE A 67 7.55 -4.36 2.79
N SER A 68 6.74 -4.88 3.72
CA SER A 68 6.10 -6.20 3.61
C SER A 68 4.60 -6.06 3.87
N PRO A 69 3.75 -6.85 3.22
CA PRO A 69 2.34 -6.92 3.56
C PRO A 69 2.14 -7.18 5.05
N ILE A 70 1.22 -6.44 5.67
CA ILE A 70 0.88 -6.68 7.07
C ILE A 70 -0.14 -7.82 7.16
N ASP A 71 0.11 -8.76 8.06
CA ASP A 71 -0.78 -9.88 8.35
C ASP A 71 -1.35 -9.81 9.78
N GLU A 72 -2.24 -10.74 10.10
CA GLU A 72 -2.84 -10.84 11.42
C GLU A 72 -1.80 -11.09 12.51
N ARG A 73 -0.78 -11.91 12.24
CA ARG A 73 0.30 -12.20 13.19
C ARG A 73 1.10 -10.95 13.53
N ASN A 74 1.40 -10.12 12.53
CA ASN A 74 2.10 -8.86 12.72
C ASN A 74 1.28 -7.89 13.56
N MET A 75 -0.02 -7.74 13.26
CA MET A 75 -0.92 -6.90 14.03
C MET A 75 -1.06 -7.37 15.49
N ASN A 76 -1.17 -8.68 15.72
CA ASN A 76 -1.22 -9.26 17.06
C ASN A 76 0.09 -9.02 17.83
N GLY A 77 1.24 -9.11 17.17
CA GLY A 77 2.52 -8.75 17.76
C GLY A 77 2.57 -7.28 18.22
N MET A 78 2.10 -6.36 17.38
CA MET A 78 1.99 -4.93 17.73
C MET A 78 1.07 -4.67 18.93
N ILE A 79 -0.05 -5.43 19.05
CA ILE A 79 -0.96 -5.36 20.20
C ILE A 79 -0.25 -5.79 21.48
N VAL A 80 0.45 -6.92 21.44
CA VAL A 80 1.22 -7.42 22.59
C VAL A 80 2.28 -6.41 23.02
N ASP A 81 3.05 -5.90 22.10
CA ASP A 81 4.09 -4.90 22.35
C ASP A 81 3.53 -3.62 22.97
N ALA A 82 2.40 -3.13 22.48
CA ALA A 82 1.71 -1.96 23.03
C ALA A 82 1.28 -2.20 24.50
N ARG A 83 0.70 -3.37 24.78
CA ARG A 83 0.28 -3.76 26.14
C ARG A 83 1.46 -3.87 27.11
N LEU A 84 2.57 -4.47 26.66
CA LEU A 84 3.80 -4.56 27.45
C LEU A 84 4.40 -3.18 27.78
N LYS A 85 4.09 -2.18 26.96
CA LYS A 85 4.44 -0.75 27.21
C LYS A 85 3.38 -0.02 28.05
N GLY A 86 2.40 -0.72 28.61
CA GLY A 86 1.34 -0.14 29.45
C GLY A 86 0.30 0.67 28.65
N ILE A 87 0.22 0.48 27.34
CA ILE A 87 -0.80 1.13 26.51
C ILE A 87 -2.05 0.24 26.50
N ALA A 88 -3.15 0.75 27.08
CA ALA A 88 -4.42 0.06 27.05
C ALA A 88 -4.97 0.05 25.62
N CYS A 89 -4.98 -1.11 24.96
CA CYS A 89 -5.54 -1.29 23.64
C CYS A 89 -6.35 -2.58 23.53
N TRP A 90 -7.49 -2.48 22.80
CA TRP A 90 -8.32 -3.62 22.44
C TRP A 90 -7.75 -4.30 21.21
N ASN A 91 -8.09 -5.58 20.99
CA ASN A 91 -7.59 -6.33 19.84
C ASN A 91 -7.93 -5.68 18.48
N SER A 92 -9.05 -4.98 18.39
CA SER A 92 -9.48 -4.28 17.17
C SER A 92 -8.75 -2.96 16.92
N MET A 93 -8.07 -2.35 17.90
CA MET A 93 -7.53 -0.99 17.76
C MET A 93 -6.37 -0.92 16.76
N VAL A 94 -5.45 -1.88 16.78
CA VAL A 94 -4.35 -1.93 15.80
C VAL A 94 -4.88 -2.14 14.39
N PRO A 95 -5.71 -3.19 14.10
CA PRO A 95 -6.32 -3.35 12.78
C PRO A 95 -7.07 -2.09 12.32
N THR A 96 -7.88 -1.48 13.19
CA THR A 96 -8.62 -0.25 12.86
C THR A 96 -7.69 0.90 12.45
N LEU A 97 -6.54 1.07 13.10
CA LEU A 97 -5.59 2.13 12.75
C LEU A 97 -4.84 1.83 11.45
N VAL A 98 -4.28 0.61 11.33
CA VAL A 98 -3.39 0.27 10.21
C VAL A 98 -4.11 -0.08 8.91
N LEU A 99 -5.39 -0.46 8.99
CA LEU A 99 -6.22 -0.76 7.81
C LEU A 99 -7.20 0.38 7.47
N SER A 100 -7.06 1.54 8.12
CA SER A 100 -7.91 2.70 7.86
C SER A 100 -7.36 3.57 6.73
N ASP A 101 -8.19 4.49 6.25
CA ASP A 101 -7.85 5.57 5.31
C ASP A 101 -6.83 6.59 5.87
N LYS A 102 -6.39 6.43 7.11
CA LYS A 102 -5.36 7.27 7.75
C LYS A 102 -3.95 6.82 7.38
N VAL A 103 -3.79 5.62 6.82
CA VAL A 103 -2.54 5.15 6.26
C VAL A 103 -2.36 5.76 4.88
N GLU A 104 -1.21 6.39 4.64
CA GLU A 104 -0.90 7.02 3.36
C GLU A 104 -0.91 5.98 2.23
N SER A 105 -1.68 6.27 1.19
CA SER A 105 -1.76 5.40 0.02
C SER A 105 -0.71 5.77 -1.03
N TYR A 106 -0.16 4.76 -1.70
CA TYR A 106 0.80 4.94 -2.77
C TYR A 106 0.50 4.00 -3.94
N HIS A 107 0.92 4.42 -5.12
CA HIS A 107 0.88 3.58 -6.32
C HIS A 107 2.32 3.16 -6.67
N PRO A 108 2.66 1.86 -6.71
CA PRO A 108 4.05 1.39 -6.88
C PRO A 108 4.73 1.95 -8.14
N PHE A 109 4.01 1.99 -9.26
CA PHE A 109 4.54 2.50 -10.52
C PHE A 109 4.76 4.03 -10.48
N HIS A 110 3.85 4.78 -9.84
CA HIS A 110 4.02 6.23 -9.67
C HIS A 110 5.24 6.53 -8.80
N LEU A 111 5.39 5.80 -7.68
CA LEU A 111 6.54 5.94 -6.79
C LEU A 111 7.84 5.68 -7.56
N TYR A 112 7.93 4.55 -8.27
CA TYR A 112 9.10 4.21 -9.07
C TYR A 112 9.43 5.31 -10.10
N MET A 113 8.44 5.79 -10.82
CA MET A 113 8.64 6.83 -11.84
C MET A 113 9.08 8.18 -11.23
N SER A 114 8.60 8.51 -10.03
CA SER A 114 8.98 9.75 -9.34
C SER A 114 10.41 9.72 -8.77
N GLU A 115 10.95 8.54 -8.53
CA GLU A 115 12.31 8.33 -8.01
C GLU A 115 13.36 8.20 -9.12
N LEU A 116 12.94 8.16 -10.39
CA LEU A 116 13.88 8.11 -11.52
C LEU A 116 14.68 9.42 -11.60
N PRO A 117 15.98 9.32 -11.91
CA PRO A 117 16.78 10.51 -12.17
C PRO A 117 16.30 11.21 -13.45
N GLU A 118 16.68 12.47 -13.60
CA GLU A 118 16.45 13.18 -14.85
C GLU A 118 17.10 12.45 -16.04
N TRP A 119 16.43 12.55 -17.19
CA TRP A 119 16.94 11.88 -18.40
C TRP A 119 18.24 12.52 -18.88
N ASP A 120 19.25 11.70 -19.05
CA ASP A 120 20.59 12.09 -19.50
C ASP A 120 20.73 12.24 -21.03
N GLY A 121 19.62 12.18 -21.78
CA GLY A 121 19.62 12.25 -23.24
C GLY A 121 19.95 10.94 -23.96
N THR A 122 20.29 9.87 -23.24
CA THR A 122 20.71 8.60 -23.85
C THR A 122 19.50 7.76 -24.28
N ASP A 123 19.47 7.33 -25.55
CA ASP A 123 18.48 6.39 -26.07
C ASP A 123 18.76 4.96 -25.56
N ARG A 124 17.99 4.53 -24.58
CA ARG A 124 18.04 3.15 -24.06
C ARG A 124 16.96 2.24 -24.66
N VAL A 125 16.00 2.83 -25.35
CA VAL A 125 14.84 2.10 -25.91
C VAL A 125 15.26 1.33 -27.16
N THR A 126 15.98 1.95 -28.10
CA THR A 126 16.41 1.27 -29.31
C THR A 126 17.30 0.06 -29.02
N PRO A 127 18.35 0.14 -28.20
CA PRO A 127 19.16 -1.04 -27.86
C PRO A 127 18.35 -2.15 -27.18
N LEU A 128 17.35 -1.79 -26.35
CA LEU A 128 16.47 -2.78 -25.71
C LEU A 128 15.63 -3.53 -26.75
N LEU A 129 14.97 -2.81 -27.66
CA LEU A 129 14.13 -3.40 -28.69
C LEU A 129 14.94 -4.20 -29.72
N SER A 130 16.16 -3.76 -30.04
CA SER A 130 17.08 -4.43 -30.98
C SER A 130 17.55 -5.80 -30.48
N ARG A 131 17.40 -6.10 -29.19
CA ARG A 131 17.65 -7.45 -28.68
C ARG A 131 16.66 -8.49 -29.23
N VAL A 132 15.49 -8.05 -29.67
CA VAL A 132 14.46 -8.90 -30.27
C VAL A 132 14.58 -8.89 -31.80
N SER A 133 14.59 -7.70 -32.42
CA SER A 133 14.70 -7.53 -33.85
C SER A 133 15.16 -6.13 -34.22
N ASN A 134 15.91 -6.02 -35.33
CA ASN A 134 16.29 -4.74 -35.96
C ASN A 134 15.29 -4.30 -37.04
N ASP A 135 14.19 -4.99 -37.19
CA ASP A 135 13.13 -4.59 -38.11
C ASP A 135 12.58 -3.20 -37.78
N SER A 136 12.44 -2.35 -38.78
CA SER A 136 12.02 -0.96 -38.59
C SER A 136 10.59 -0.80 -38.06
N LEU A 137 9.70 -1.69 -38.43
CA LEU A 137 8.31 -1.70 -37.94
C LEU A 137 8.27 -2.11 -36.47
N TRP A 138 9.06 -3.14 -36.09
CA TRP A 138 9.22 -3.55 -34.71
C TRP A 138 9.79 -2.43 -33.84
N LEU A 139 10.88 -1.78 -34.25
CA LEU A 139 11.50 -0.69 -33.49
C LEU A 139 10.57 0.51 -33.31
N ARG A 140 9.84 0.88 -34.37
CA ARG A 140 8.85 1.96 -34.30
C ARG A 140 7.65 1.59 -33.44
N GLY A 141 7.05 0.44 -33.65
CA GLY A 141 5.89 -0.05 -32.89
C GLY A 141 6.23 -0.23 -31.40
N GLY A 142 7.40 -0.81 -31.11
CA GLY A 142 7.89 -0.99 -29.74
C GLY A 142 8.08 0.34 -28.97
N ARG A 143 8.58 1.38 -29.65
CA ARG A 143 8.68 2.73 -29.06
C ARG A 143 7.31 3.31 -28.71
N TYR A 144 6.32 3.19 -29.60
CA TYR A 144 4.94 3.63 -29.32
C TYR A 144 4.33 2.83 -28.16
N TRP A 145 4.51 1.51 -28.16
CA TRP A 145 4.01 0.64 -27.09
C TRP A 145 4.60 1.01 -25.73
N LEU A 146 5.92 1.18 -25.62
CA LEU A 146 6.58 1.57 -24.35
C LEU A 146 6.12 2.94 -23.87
N ARG A 147 5.93 3.90 -24.76
CA ARG A 147 5.40 5.23 -24.40
C ARG A 147 3.98 5.14 -23.86
N ALA A 148 3.10 4.38 -24.51
CA ALA A 148 1.73 4.17 -24.07
C ALA A 148 1.69 3.41 -22.73
N LEU A 149 2.53 2.40 -22.55
CA LEU A 149 2.69 1.67 -21.29
C LEU A 149 3.10 2.63 -20.14
N THR A 150 4.09 3.47 -20.37
CA THR A 150 4.54 4.47 -19.39
C THR A 150 3.44 5.47 -19.06
N ALA A 151 2.68 5.94 -20.06
CA ALA A 151 1.54 6.84 -19.84
C ALA A 151 0.46 6.19 -18.97
N GLN A 152 0.20 4.90 -19.15
CA GLN A 152 -0.72 4.14 -18.29
C GLN A 152 -0.17 4.03 -16.85
N TRP A 153 1.09 3.71 -16.68
CA TRP A 153 1.73 3.64 -15.35
C TRP A 153 1.66 4.98 -14.59
N LEU A 154 1.74 6.09 -15.31
CA LEU A 154 1.59 7.44 -14.75
C LEU A 154 0.13 7.88 -14.58
N GLY A 155 -0.83 7.08 -15.01
CA GLY A 155 -2.26 7.43 -14.96
C GLY A 155 -2.63 8.63 -15.84
N LEU A 156 -1.82 8.93 -16.86
CA LEU A 156 -2.04 10.05 -17.79
C LEU A 156 -3.18 9.78 -18.76
N ASP A 157 -3.42 8.52 -19.11
CA ASP A 157 -4.56 8.10 -19.90
C ASP A 157 -5.40 7.08 -19.10
N ARG A 158 -6.55 7.54 -18.60
CA ARG A 158 -7.50 6.71 -17.84
C ARG A 158 -8.65 6.20 -18.72
N THR A 159 -8.76 6.69 -19.94
CA THR A 159 -9.89 6.42 -20.82
C THR A 159 -9.58 5.37 -21.87
N HIS A 160 -8.34 5.21 -22.25
CA HIS A 160 -7.91 4.30 -23.29
C HIS A 160 -6.87 3.31 -22.78
N ALA A 161 -7.09 2.04 -23.06
CA ALA A 161 -6.05 1.03 -22.86
C ALA A 161 -4.96 1.16 -23.93
N ASN A 162 -3.79 0.59 -23.68
CA ASN A 162 -2.75 0.49 -24.70
C ASN A 162 -3.26 -0.40 -25.86
N THR A 163 -3.46 0.19 -27.02
CA THR A 163 -4.00 -0.49 -28.20
C THR A 163 -2.96 -1.37 -28.90
N LEU A 164 -1.67 -1.22 -28.57
CA LEU A 164 -0.60 -2.02 -29.13
C LEU A 164 -0.24 -3.15 -28.17
N VAL A 165 -0.17 -4.36 -28.69
CA VAL A 165 0.26 -5.56 -27.96
C VAL A 165 1.43 -6.17 -28.71
N PRO A 166 2.64 -6.17 -28.17
CA PRO A 166 3.79 -6.84 -28.80
C PRO A 166 3.63 -8.35 -28.67
N VAL A 167 3.77 -9.07 -29.79
CA VAL A 167 3.72 -10.53 -29.83
C VAL A 167 5.08 -11.06 -30.28
N LEU A 168 5.72 -11.83 -29.40
CA LEU A 168 7.01 -12.46 -29.70
C LEU A 168 6.80 -13.88 -30.19
N VAL A 169 7.10 -14.12 -31.46
CA VAL A 169 6.96 -15.42 -32.12
C VAL A 169 8.32 -15.95 -32.54
N SER A 170 8.57 -17.24 -32.35
CA SER A 170 9.72 -17.94 -32.89
C SER A 170 9.38 -19.40 -33.12
N SER A 171 10.03 -20.03 -34.10
CA SER A 171 9.92 -21.48 -34.36
C SER A 171 10.64 -22.33 -33.29
N GLU A 172 11.60 -21.76 -32.60
CA GLU A 172 12.42 -22.45 -31.59
C GLU A 172 11.99 -22.08 -30.17
N GLN A 173 12.09 -23.06 -29.27
CA GLN A 173 11.93 -22.87 -27.84
C GLN A 173 13.26 -22.38 -27.20
N GLY A 174 13.17 -21.77 -26.02
CA GLY A 174 14.37 -21.40 -25.27
C GLY A 174 15.07 -20.12 -25.67
N LEU A 175 14.56 -19.36 -26.65
CA LEU A 175 15.16 -18.09 -27.12
C LEU A 175 15.00 -16.90 -26.15
N GLY A 176 14.51 -17.14 -24.93
CA GLY A 176 14.43 -16.09 -23.90
C GLY A 176 13.25 -15.12 -24.03
N LYS A 177 12.18 -15.45 -24.79
CA LYS A 177 11.00 -14.59 -24.93
C LYS A 177 10.39 -14.17 -23.59
N SER A 178 10.10 -15.13 -22.73
CA SER A 178 9.55 -14.86 -21.39
C SER A 178 10.53 -14.12 -20.48
N THR A 179 11.82 -14.41 -20.61
CA THR A 179 12.89 -13.68 -19.90
C THR A 179 12.94 -12.22 -20.33
N PHE A 180 12.83 -11.94 -21.63
CA PHE A 180 12.74 -10.59 -22.13
C PHE A 180 11.53 -9.85 -21.57
N CYS A 181 10.33 -10.46 -21.63
CA CYS A 181 9.12 -9.84 -21.08
C CYS A 181 9.25 -9.52 -19.57
N ARG A 182 9.79 -10.44 -18.78
CA ARG A 182 10.04 -10.21 -17.35
C ARG A 182 11.07 -9.12 -17.09
N SER A 183 12.08 -8.98 -17.96
CA SER A 183 13.13 -7.98 -17.81
C SER A 183 12.70 -6.55 -18.15
N LEU A 184 11.50 -6.38 -18.72
CA LEU A 184 10.93 -5.05 -18.97
C LEU A 184 10.54 -4.33 -17.68
N LEU A 185 10.24 -5.09 -16.61
CA LEU A 185 9.98 -4.53 -15.29
C LEU A 185 11.27 -4.44 -14.48
N PRO A 186 11.53 -3.31 -13.82
CA PRO A 186 12.60 -3.20 -12.86
C PRO A 186 12.37 -4.13 -11.67
N ASP A 187 13.45 -4.49 -10.98
CA ASP A 187 13.41 -5.48 -9.88
C ASP A 187 12.39 -5.12 -8.80
N SER A 188 12.26 -3.84 -8.47
CA SER A 188 11.30 -3.32 -7.48
C SER A 188 9.83 -3.49 -7.88
N LEU A 189 9.54 -3.62 -9.17
CA LEU A 189 8.18 -3.80 -9.71
C LEU A 189 7.92 -5.23 -10.21
N ARG A 190 8.90 -6.12 -10.14
CA ARG A 190 8.81 -7.49 -10.67
C ARG A 190 7.70 -8.32 -10.02
N ALA A 191 7.34 -8.04 -8.77
CA ALA A 191 6.24 -8.69 -8.07
C ALA A 191 4.86 -8.43 -8.71
N TYR A 192 4.74 -7.40 -9.56
CA TYR A 192 3.52 -7.06 -10.29
C TYR A 192 3.46 -7.65 -11.70
N TYR A 193 4.45 -8.46 -12.09
CA TYR A 193 4.44 -9.16 -13.37
C TYR A 193 3.56 -10.42 -13.27
N LEU A 194 2.58 -10.52 -14.15
CA LEU A 194 1.72 -11.70 -14.28
C LEU A 194 2.19 -12.55 -15.45
N ASP A 195 2.60 -13.77 -15.19
CA ASP A 195 3.10 -14.72 -16.20
C ASP A 195 1.96 -15.36 -17.01
N ASN A 196 0.83 -15.62 -16.36
CA ASN A 196 -0.33 -16.27 -16.95
C ASN A 196 -1.57 -15.43 -16.67
N LEU A 197 -2.12 -14.83 -17.74
CA LEU A 197 -3.44 -14.24 -17.67
C LEU A 197 -4.46 -15.33 -17.98
N ASN A 198 -5.26 -15.71 -17.00
CA ASN A 198 -6.40 -16.59 -17.24
C ASN A 198 -7.51 -15.77 -17.91
N LEU A 199 -7.61 -15.90 -19.23
CA LEU A 199 -8.64 -15.22 -20.05
C LEU A 199 -10.01 -15.90 -20.00
N SER A 200 -10.17 -16.96 -19.20
CA SER A 200 -11.49 -17.55 -18.97
C SER A 200 -12.39 -16.53 -18.28
N PRO A 201 -13.65 -16.35 -18.71
CA PRO A 201 -14.58 -15.48 -18.05
C PRO A 201 -14.94 -16.06 -16.67
N SER A 202 -14.10 -15.87 -15.69
CA SER A 202 -14.42 -16.13 -14.30
C SER A 202 -15.25 -14.94 -13.79
N SER A 203 -16.32 -15.23 -13.11
CA SER A 203 -17.25 -14.24 -12.53
C SER A 203 -16.69 -13.41 -11.39
N SER A 204 -15.38 -13.43 -11.18
CA SER A 204 -14.68 -12.63 -10.18
C SER A 204 -13.49 -11.93 -10.82
N PRO A 205 -13.39 -10.61 -10.77
CA PRO A 205 -12.16 -9.92 -11.14
C PRO A 205 -11.05 -10.39 -10.18
N GLU A 206 -10.00 -10.95 -10.75
CA GLU A 206 -8.78 -11.21 -9.98
C GLU A 206 -8.28 -9.88 -9.43
N LYS A 207 -8.22 -9.81 -8.10
CA LYS A 207 -7.71 -8.64 -7.37
C LYS A 207 -6.20 -8.61 -7.39
#